data_766b0f7910352188527599bc1d852c26
#
_entry.id   766b0f7910352188527599bc1d852c26
#
_cell.length_a   1.000
_cell.length_b   1.000
_cell.length_c   1.000
_cell.angle_alpha   90.00
_cell.angle_beta   90.00
_cell.angle_gamma   90.00
#
_symmetry.space_group_name_H-M   'P 1'
#
loop_
_entity.id
_entity.type
_entity.pdbx_description
1 polymer ?
#
loop_
_entity_poly.entity_id
_entity_poly.type
_entity_poly.pdbx_seq_one_letter_code
_entity_poly.pdbx_strand_id
1 'polypeptide(L)'
;MKRLVVISLLLILALTSLACFRLPFQFSEPGDTKVMEINEAHSTGSPVALTLMMGGGKVSIQPGAQNLVEGTVKYNFDAWKPVIERGLASLTIRQTFDLKDVPFDLNDSVNEWDLKLGLKPMDLTINGGAYEANFELGGLALTRLRISEGASSTEVHFSQPNPEVMEKFSFNTGASQVKLIGLANANPKEIAFSSGAGAYTLDFSGELRQDIEVTINSAINDVKIIVPAGTHCQVDVTEGVSNVNITGTWTNQDQVYSTGGDGYTIHITIQMGLGNVELIQEGE
;
A
#
# COMPACT_ATOMS: atom_id res chain seq x y z
N MET A 1 7.03 -35.07 33.21
CA MET A 1 7.52 -33.76 33.64
C MET A 1 9.04 -33.60 33.48
N LYS A 2 9.91 -34.48 33.97
CA LYS A 2 11.37 -34.32 33.83
C LYS A 2 11.89 -34.26 32.36
N ARG A 3 11.31 -35.00 31.43
CA ARG A 3 11.72 -34.99 30.01
C ARG A 3 11.34 -33.68 29.26
N LEU A 4 10.23 -33.05 29.60
CA LEU A 4 9.82 -31.74 29.04
C LEU A 4 10.76 -30.61 29.51
N VAL A 5 11.16 -30.62 30.79
CA VAL A 5 12.09 -29.64 31.36
C VAL A 5 13.47 -29.73 30.68
N VAL A 6 13.95 -30.95 30.42
CA VAL A 6 15.25 -31.18 29.77
C VAL A 6 15.19 -30.70 28.28
N ILE A 7 14.07 -30.91 27.56
CA ILE A 7 13.92 -30.44 26.19
C ILE A 7 13.84 -28.91 26.15
N SER A 8 13.12 -28.28 27.07
CA SER A 8 13.08 -26.81 27.18
C SER A 8 14.43 -26.21 27.49
N LEU A 9 15.22 -26.84 28.40
CA LEU A 9 16.56 -26.37 28.71
C LEU A 9 17.53 -26.50 27.53
N LEU A 10 17.42 -27.57 26.75
CA LEU A 10 18.23 -27.79 25.55
C LEU A 10 17.84 -26.78 24.43
N LEU A 11 16.57 -26.44 24.31
CA LEU A 11 16.10 -25.41 23.35
C LEU A 11 16.61 -24.01 23.71
N ILE A 12 16.61 -23.68 25.02
CA ILE A 12 17.13 -22.39 25.50
C ILE A 12 18.65 -22.34 25.30
N LEU A 13 19.36 -23.43 25.56
CA LEU A 13 20.81 -23.52 25.36
C LEU A 13 21.18 -23.43 23.85
N ALA A 14 20.39 -24.00 22.97
CA ALA A 14 20.57 -23.89 21.52
C ALA A 14 20.31 -22.45 21.02
N LEU A 15 19.33 -21.74 21.57
CA LEU A 15 19.05 -20.34 21.24
C LEU A 15 20.15 -19.39 21.74
N THR A 16 20.78 -19.68 22.89
CA THR A 16 21.88 -18.85 23.40
C THR A 16 23.19 -19.08 22.66
N SER A 17 23.41 -20.26 22.08
CA SER A 17 24.62 -20.53 21.28
C SER A 17 24.59 -19.86 19.91
N LEU A 18 23.41 -19.53 19.37
CA LEU A 18 23.26 -18.72 18.13
C LEU A 18 23.56 -17.22 18.35
N ALA A 19 23.50 -16.73 19.59
CA ALA A 19 23.77 -15.32 19.90
C ALA A 19 25.26 -14.93 19.81
N CYS A 20 26.18 -15.89 19.69
CA CYS A 20 27.63 -15.64 19.59
C CYS A 20 28.15 -15.67 18.15
N PHE A 21 27.30 -15.83 17.13
CA PHE A 21 27.74 -15.70 15.77
C PHE A 21 27.86 -14.18 15.48
N ARG A 22 29.04 -13.61 15.69
CA ARG A 22 29.40 -12.29 15.16
C ARG A 22 29.40 -12.42 13.63
N LEU A 23 28.26 -12.17 13.01
CA LEU A 23 28.23 -11.90 11.58
C LEU A 23 29.06 -10.62 11.36
N PRO A 24 30.02 -10.61 10.44
CA PRO A 24 30.78 -9.41 10.11
C PRO A 24 29.89 -8.49 9.25
N PHE A 25 28.82 -7.93 9.84
CA PHE A 25 28.11 -6.84 9.22
C PHE A 25 28.98 -5.58 9.36
N GLN A 26 29.50 -5.10 8.27
CA GLN A 26 29.96 -3.73 8.18
C GLN A 26 28.73 -2.86 7.96
N PHE A 27 28.31 -2.19 9.02
CA PHE A 27 27.24 -1.20 8.90
C PHE A 27 27.81 0.04 8.23
N SER A 28 27.10 0.57 7.24
CA SER A 28 27.44 1.84 6.62
C SER A 28 27.06 2.99 7.55
N GLU A 29 27.94 3.99 7.67
CA GLU A 29 27.61 5.23 8.36
C GLU A 29 26.95 6.22 7.38
N PRO A 30 26.02 7.08 7.87
CA PRO A 30 25.42 8.11 7.04
C PRO A 30 26.47 9.12 6.60
N GLY A 31 26.49 9.42 5.32
CA GLY A 31 27.29 10.50 4.73
C GLY A 31 26.51 11.81 4.65
N ASP A 32 27.04 12.76 3.87
CA ASP A 32 26.31 13.97 3.53
C ASP A 32 25.07 13.67 2.71
N THR A 33 24.02 14.43 2.92
CA THR A 33 22.77 14.29 2.13
C THR A 33 23.02 14.70 0.68
N LYS A 34 22.74 13.77 -0.23
CA LYS A 34 22.80 13.96 -1.68
C LYS A 34 21.39 14.11 -2.24
N VAL A 35 21.26 14.85 -3.31
CA VAL A 35 20.01 15.05 -4.04
C VAL A 35 20.21 14.55 -5.46
N MET A 36 19.31 13.67 -5.91
CA MET A 36 19.23 13.23 -7.30
C MET A 36 17.96 13.78 -7.92
N GLU A 37 18.10 14.57 -8.98
CA GLU A 37 16.98 15.02 -9.81
C GLU A 37 16.49 13.87 -10.68
N ILE A 38 15.17 13.70 -10.71
CA ILE A 38 14.46 12.76 -11.59
C ILE A 38 13.72 13.58 -12.64
N ASN A 39 13.97 13.30 -13.90
CA ASN A 39 13.27 13.93 -15.02
C ASN A 39 13.23 12.95 -16.21
N GLU A 40 12.21 12.09 -16.21
CA GLU A 40 12.09 10.98 -17.15
C GLU A 40 10.96 11.24 -18.15
N ALA A 41 11.30 11.29 -19.42
CA ALA A 41 10.35 11.52 -20.47
C ALA A 41 9.36 10.36 -20.64
N HIS A 42 8.19 10.65 -21.22
CA HIS A 42 7.25 9.61 -21.62
C HIS A 42 7.89 8.66 -22.63
N SER A 43 7.70 7.36 -22.41
CA SER A 43 8.00 6.35 -23.43
C SER A 43 7.02 6.41 -24.60
N THR A 44 7.34 5.74 -25.69
CA THR A 44 6.44 5.66 -26.86
C THR A 44 5.28 4.71 -26.68
N GLY A 45 5.31 3.83 -25.68
CA GLY A 45 4.23 2.89 -25.35
C GLY A 45 3.09 3.52 -24.56
N SER A 46 1.89 2.95 -24.68
CA SER A 46 0.72 3.31 -23.87
C SER A 46 -0.17 2.09 -23.65
N PRO A 47 -0.54 1.75 -22.40
CA PRO A 47 -0.03 2.35 -21.16
C PRO A 47 1.46 2.08 -20.95
N VAL A 48 2.14 2.98 -20.26
CA VAL A 48 3.53 2.77 -19.84
C VAL A 48 3.57 2.01 -18.50
N ALA A 49 4.45 1.03 -18.37
CA ALA A 49 4.68 0.36 -17.09
C ALA A 49 5.70 1.16 -16.28
N LEU A 50 5.25 1.82 -15.22
CA LEU A 50 6.08 2.56 -14.28
C LEU A 50 6.27 1.75 -12.99
N THR A 51 7.50 1.44 -12.64
CA THR A 51 7.84 0.77 -11.40
C THR A 51 8.74 1.63 -10.53
N LEU A 52 8.31 1.87 -9.29
CA LEU A 52 9.05 2.56 -8.25
C LEU A 52 9.38 1.58 -7.13
N MET A 53 10.67 1.45 -6.77
CA MET A 53 11.10 0.51 -5.74
C MET A 53 12.05 1.20 -4.76
N MET A 54 11.67 1.26 -3.49
CA MET A 54 12.47 1.86 -2.43
C MET A 54 12.62 0.92 -1.23
N GLY A 55 13.72 1.06 -0.49
CA GLY A 55 13.96 0.26 0.71
C GLY A 55 13.11 0.73 1.90
N GLY A 56 13.32 1.96 2.31
CA GLY A 56 12.63 2.59 3.44
C GLY A 56 12.79 4.09 3.41
N GLY A 57 12.08 4.82 4.29
CA GLY A 57 12.17 6.27 4.40
C GLY A 57 10.82 6.97 4.20
N LYS A 58 10.81 8.10 3.47
CA LYS A 58 9.59 8.85 3.19
C LYS A 58 9.36 8.93 1.69
N VAL A 59 8.11 8.80 1.27
CA VAL A 59 7.76 8.92 -0.14
C VAL A 59 6.48 9.73 -0.32
N SER A 60 6.55 10.72 -1.22
CA SER A 60 5.42 11.50 -1.69
C SER A 60 5.30 11.34 -3.20
N ILE A 61 4.11 11.04 -3.67
CA ILE A 61 3.78 10.94 -5.09
C ILE A 61 2.54 11.77 -5.36
N GLN A 62 2.58 12.59 -6.41
CA GLN A 62 1.44 13.42 -6.79
C GLN A 62 1.38 13.61 -8.31
N PRO A 63 0.23 14.00 -8.87
CA PRO A 63 0.14 14.37 -10.29
C PRO A 63 0.84 15.70 -10.57
N GLY A 64 1.10 16.00 -11.85
CA GLY A 64 1.53 17.32 -12.28
C GLY A 64 2.89 17.38 -12.95
N ALA A 65 3.52 16.24 -13.27
CA ALA A 65 4.68 16.23 -14.14
C ALA A 65 4.30 16.54 -15.60
N GLN A 66 5.17 17.24 -16.30
CA GLN A 66 5.07 17.41 -17.77
C GLN A 66 5.60 16.15 -18.48
N ASN A 67 6.61 15.52 -17.90
CA ASN A 67 7.19 14.25 -18.30
C ASN A 67 6.49 13.07 -17.60
N LEU A 68 7.01 11.85 -17.80
CA LEU A 68 6.46 10.66 -17.13
C LEU A 68 6.66 10.73 -15.62
N VAL A 69 7.87 11.07 -15.19
CA VAL A 69 8.23 11.25 -13.77
C VAL A 69 9.17 12.45 -13.64
N GLU A 70 8.86 13.36 -12.74
CA GLU A 70 9.70 14.47 -12.33
C GLU A 70 9.78 14.52 -10.80
N GLY A 71 10.89 15.03 -10.28
CA GLY A 71 11.03 15.23 -8.84
C GLY A 71 12.44 15.05 -8.32
N THR A 72 12.55 14.72 -7.04
CA THR A 72 13.85 14.57 -6.37
C THR A 72 13.88 13.35 -5.46
N VAL A 73 15.05 12.76 -5.34
CA VAL A 73 15.35 11.77 -4.32
C VAL A 73 16.52 12.25 -3.48
N LYS A 74 16.29 12.41 -2.18
CA LYS A 74 17.32 12.74 -1.20
C LYS A 74 17.74 11.47 -0.48
N TYR A 75 19.04 11.27 -0.34
CA TYR A 75 19.61 10.11 0.35
C TYR A 75 20.98 10.44 0.94
N ASN A 76 21.36 9.76 2.02
CA ASN A 76 22.69 9.93 2.64
C ASN A 76 23.50 8.64 2.79
N PHE A 77 23.04 7.54 2.19
CA PHE A 77 23.81 6.32 1.98
C PHE A 77 24.01 6.08 0.49
N ASP A 78 25.24 5.85 0.04
CA ASP A 78 25.54 5.67 -1.38
C ASP A 78 24.80 4.50 -2.03
N ALA A 79 24.54 3.45 -1.26
CA ALA A 79 23.75 2.30 -1.68
C ALA A 79 22.28 2.65 -1.98
N TRP A 80 21.77 3.75 -1.43
CA TRP A 80 20.39 4.21 -1.66
C TRP A 80 20.23 5.12 -2.88
N LYS A 81 21.33 5.37 -3.61
CA LYS A 81 21.25 6.10 -4.87
C LYS A 81 20.32 5.37 -5.84
N PRO A 82 19.27 6.04 -6.36
CA PRO A 82 18.38 5.40 -7.32
C PRO A 82 19.11 5.02 -8.63
N VAL A 83 18.71 3.87 -9.15
CA VAL A 83 19.08 3.39 -10.49
C VAL A 83 17.84 3.50 -11.38
N ILE A 84 18.01 4.04 -12.57
CA ILE A 84 16.95 4.25 -13.54
C ILE A 84 17.15 3.32 -14.73
N GLU A 85 16.17 2.44 -14.97
CA GLU A 85 16.18 1.48 -16.06
C GLU A 85 15.06 1.82 -17.03
N ARG A 86 15.40 2.02 -18.30
CA ARG A 86 14.48 2.46 -19.35
C ARG A 86 14.27 1.36 -20.36
N GLY A 87 12.99 0.98 -20.59
CA GLY A 87 12.57 0.09 -21.66
C GLY A 87 11.76 0.84 -22.74
N LEU A 88 11.29 0.11 -23.75
CA LEU A 88 10.48 0.70 -24.82
C LEU A 88 9.14 1.26 -24.33
N ALA A 89 8.50 0.55 -23.42
CA ALA A 89 7.21 0.92 -22.80
C ALA A 89 7.26 0.79 -21.28
N SER A 90 8.44 0.89 -20.68
CA SER A 90 8.62 0.74 -19.23
C SER A 90 9.68 1.67 -18.69
N LEU A 91 9.49 2.09 -17.45
CA LEU A 91 10.46 2.83 -16.65
C LEU A 91 10.50 2.20 -15.27
N THR A 92 11.69 1.89 -14.79
CA THR A 92 11.89 1.46 -13.40
C THR A 92 12.87 2.41 -12.72
N ILE A 93 12.44 2.97 -11.58
CA ILE A 93 13.30 3.74 -10.69
C ILE A 93 13.40 2.94 -9.40
N ARG A 94 14.59 2.44 -9.10
CA ARG A 94 14.78 1.55 -7.96
C ARG A 94 16.02 1.85 -7.15
N GLN A 95 15.93 1.62 -5.85
CA GLN A 95 17.10 1.48 -5.00
C GLN A 95 17.55 0.02 -4.99
N THR A 96 18.85 -0.20 -4.95
CA THR A 96 19.41 -1.53 -4.68
C THR A 96 19.32 -1.77 -3.18
N PHE A 97 18.80 -2.92 -2.79
CA PHE A 97 18.76 -3.34 -1.40
C PHE A 97 19.76 -4.49 -1.21
N ASP A 98 20.84 -4.22 -0.46
CA ASP A 98 21.71 -5.28 0.07
C ASP A 98 21.67 -5.20 1.61
N LEU A 99 21.51 -6.35 2.26
CA LEU A 99 21.50 -6.41 3.73
C LEU A 99 22.77 -5.83 4.38
N LYS A 100 23.87 -5.75 3.63
CA LYS A 100 25.13 -5.11 4.07
C LYS A 100 25.01 -3.60 4.19
N ASP A 101 24.09 -3.01 3.45
CA ASP A 101 23.92 -1.56 3.33
C ASP A 101 22.81 -1.03 4.26
N VAL A 102 22.28 -1.90 5.13
CA VAL A 102 21.32 -1.48 6.16
C VAL A 102 22.07 -0.74 7.26
N PRO A 103 21.75 0.52 7.55
CA PRO A 103 22.38 1.25 8.65
C PRO A 103 22.04 0.60 9.99
N PHE A 104 22.97 0.63 10.92
CA PHE A 104 22.73 0.15 12.28
C PHE A 104 21.76 1.07 13.04
N ASP A 105 21.84 2.36 12.77
CA ASP A 105 20.96 3.38 13.33
C ASP A 105 20.24 4.13 12.18
N LEU A 106 18.92 4.17 12.24
CA LEU A 106 18.09 4.86 11.27
C LEU A 106 17.80 6.32 11.64
N ASN A 107 18.18 6.77 12.85
CA ASN A 107 17.84 8.10 13.33
C ASN A 107 18.39 9.25 12.46
N ASP A 108 19.59 9.06 11.89
CA ASP A 108 20.23 10.04 11.02
C ASP A 108 20.14 9.67 9.53
N SER A 109 19.29 8.69 9.20
CA SER A 109 19.12 8.26 7.82
C SER A 109 18.18 9.19 7.05
N VAL A 110 18.60 9.57 5.85
CA VAL A 110 17.80 10.36 4.91
C VAL A 110 17.54 9.52 3.67
N ASN A 111 16.28 9.21 3.41
CA ASN A 111 15.80 8.62 2.16
C ASN A 111 14.39 9.18 1.89
N GLU A 112 14.33 10.24 1.11
CA GLU A 112 13.10 10.96 0.83
C GLU A 112 12.88 11.03 -0.68
N TRP A 113 11.73 10.57 -1.13
CA TRP A 113 11.29 10.61 -2.52
C TRP A 113 10.14 11.60 -2.65
N ASP A 114 10.32 12.63 -3.45
CA ASP A 114 9.25 13.58 -3.81
C ASP A 114 9.10 13.56 -5.32
N LEU A 115 8.08 12.88 -5.80
CA LEU A 115 7.87 12.59 -7.21
C LEU A 115 6.52 13.13 -7.69
N LYS A 116 6.54 13.67 -8.90
CA LYS A 116 5.37 14.02 -9.67
C LYS A 116 5.24 13.08 -10.86
N LEU A 117 4.02 12.65 -11.15
CA LEU A 117 3.71 11.78 -12.28
C LEU A 117 2.94 12.53 -13.36
N GLY A 118 3.22 12.17 -14.61
CA GLY A 118 2.51 12.68 -15.78
C GLY A 118 1.13 12.05 -15.92
N LEU A 119 0.29 12.66 -16.77
CA LEU A 119 -1.14 12.31 -16.92
C LEU A 119 -1.43 11.31 -18.04
N LYS A 120 -0.41 10.72 -18.67
CA LYS A 120 -0.65 9.71 -19.72
C LYS A 120 -1.00 8.35 -19.10
N PRO A 121 -1.75 7.50 -19.83
CA PRO A 121 -2.10 6.18 -19.31
C PRO A 121 -0.90 5.37 -18.85
N MET A 122 -0.98 4.84 -17.61
CA MET A 122 0.10 4.06 -17.01
C MET A 122 -0.40 2.88 -16.15
N ASP A 123 0.43 1.84 -16.11
CA ASP A 123 0.37 0.73 -15.15
C ASP A 123 1.40 1.04 -14.06
N LEU A 124 0.96 1.45 -12.86
CA LEU A 124 1.82 1.90 -11.78
C LEU A 124 2.07 0.78 -10.76
N THR A 125 3.32 0.47 -10.53
CA THR A 125 3.76 -0.44 -9.46
C THR A 125 4.66 0.30 -8.47
N ILE A 126 4.31 0.25 -7.18
CA ILE A 126 5.10 0.82 -6.08
C ILE A 126 5.46 -0.32 -5.14
N ASN A 127 6.76 -0.53 -4.92
CA ASN A 127 7.26 -1.52 -3.97
C ASN A 127 8.10 -0.83 -2.91
N GLY A 128 7.81 -1.11 -1.66
CA GLY A 128 8.54 -0.54 -0.54
C GLY A 128 8.79 -1.53 0.59
N GLY A 129 9.86 -1.29 1.35
CA GLY A 129 10.17 -2.07 2.55
C GLY A 129 9.46 -1.51 3.78
N ALA A 130 10.03 -0.46 4.38
CA ALA A 130 9.49 0.18 5.58
C ALA A 130 9.50 1.71 5.38
N TYR A 131 8.31 2.33 5.23
CA TYR A 131 8.23 3.74 4.88
C TYR A 131 7.00 4.46 5.44
N GLU A 132 7.06 5.78 5.41
CA GLU A 132 5.93 6.68 5.53
C GLU A 132 5.58 7.19 4.14
N ALA A 133 4.33 7.01 3.71
CA ALA A 133 3.90 7.32 2.35
C ALA A 133 2.67 8.23 2.30
N ASN A 134 2.72 9.21 1.41
CA ASN A 134 1.57 10.01 1.01
C ASN A 134 1.47 10.01 -0.51
N PHE A 135 0.44 9.34 -1.03
CA PHE A 135 0.21 9.20 -2.45
C PHE A 135 -1.08 9.92 -2.84
N GLU A 136 -0.97 11.10 -3.47
CA GLU A 136 -2.09 11.72 -4.17
C GLU A 136 -2.09 11.19 -5.61
N LEU A 137 -3.05 10.35 -5.93
CA LEU A 137 -3.15 9.70 -7.23
C LEU A 137 -4.38 10.15 -8.04
N GLY A 138 -5.15 11.10 -7.50
CA GLY A 138 -6.33 11.65 -8.16
C GLY A 138 -5.99 12.31 -9.50
N GLY A 139 -6.80 12.06 -10.53
CA GLY A 139 -6.62 12.59 -11.87
C GLY A 139 -5.51 11.94 -12.70
N LEU A 140 -4.70 11.03 -12.13
CA LEU A 140 -3.78 10.21 -12.91
C LEU A 140 -4.56 9.19 -13.77
N ALA A 141 -4.09 8.96 -15.00
CA ALA A 141 -4.67 7.97 -15.91
C ALA A 141 -4.12 6.56 -15.61
N LEU A 142 -4.60 5.94 -14.53
CA LEU A 142 -4.14 4.65 -14.06
C LEU A 142 -4.96 3.52 -14.68
N THR A 143 -4.32 2.65 -15.47
CA THR A 143 -4.94 1.45 -16.03
C THR A 143 -4.81 0.25 -15.08
N ARG A 144 -3.82 0.24 -14.25
CA ARG A 144 -3.59 -0.71 -13.15
C ARG A 144 -2.76 -0.05 -12.05
N LEU A 145 -3.04 -0.40 -10.81
CA LEU A 145 -2.25 0.03 -9.65
C LEU A 145 -1.87 -1.19 -8.81
N ARG A 146 -0.60 -1.29 -8.49
CA ARG A 146 -0.09 -2.26 -7.51
C ARG A 146 0.79 -1.57 -6.49
N ILE A 147 0.46 -1.73 -5.22
CA ILE A 147 1.26 -1.26 -4.10
C ILE A 147 1.62 -2.49 -3.25
N SER A 148 2.90 -2.68 -2.98
CA SER A 148 3.39 -3.76 -2.12
C SER A 148 4.39 -3.21 -1.13
N GLU A 149 4.15 -3.44 0.16
CA GLU A 149 4.92 -2.86 1.25
C GLU A 149 5.11 -3.86 2.39
N GLY A 150 6.19 -3.69 3.15
CA GLY A 150 6.47 -4.53 4.32
C GLY A 150 5.82 -3.97 5.58
N ALA A 151 6.33 -2.85 6.08
CA ALA A 151 5.82 -2.14 7.26
C ALA A 151 5.70 -0.65 6.92
N SER A 152 4.52 -0.06 7.12
CA SER A 152 4.31 1.31 6.66
C SER A 152 3.24 2.06 7.43
N SER A 153 3.28 3.38 7.25
CA SER A 153 2.14 4.27 7.44
C SER A 153 1.85 4.90 6.09
N THR A 154 0.80 4.44 5.43
CA THR A 154 0.50 4.80 4.04
C THR A 154 -0.87 5.44 3.93
N GLU A 155 -0.93 6.57 3.25
CA GLU A 155 -2.16 7.26 2.88
C GLU A 155 -2.20 7.43 1.37
N VAL A 156 -3.27 6.91 0.75
CA VAL A 156 -3.50 7.00 -0.70
C VAL A 156 -4.79 7.76 -0.94
N HIS A 157 -4.70 8.85 -1.67
CA HIS A 157 -5.82 9.71 -2.01
C HIS A 157 -6.12 9.66 -3.50
N PHE A 158 -7.40 9.57 -3.82
CA PHE A 158 -7.93 9.80 -5.17
C PHE A 158 -8.87 11.01 -5.11
N SER A 159 -8.27 12.21 -4.97
CA SER A 159 -9.02 13.47 -4.82
C SER A 159 -9.81 13.86 -6.08
N GLN A 160 -9.43 13.34 -7.24
CA GLN A 160 -10.07 13.57 -8.53
C GLN A 160 -10.31 12.23 -9.25
N PRO A 161 -11.34 12.13 -10.07
CA PRO A 161 -11.61 10.92 -10.81
C PRO A 161 -10.48 10.51 -11.75
N ASN A 162 -10.14 9.23 -11.73
CA ASN A 162 -9.28 8.60 -12.73
C ASN A 162 -9.99 8.63 -14.09
N PRO A 163 -9.40 9.22 -15.15
CA PRO A 163 -10.01 9.26 -16.46
C PRO A 163 -10.08 7.89 -17.16
N GLU A 164 -9.26 6.92 -16.72
CA GLU A 164 -9.24 5.57 -17.26
C GLU A 164 -10.05 4.61 -16.38
N VAL A 165 -10.47 3.49 -16.96
CA VAL A 165 -10.96 2.36 -16.17
C VAL A 165 -9.76 1.61 -15.64
N MET A 166 -9.65 1.53 -14.32
CA MET A 166 -8.59 0.75 -13.68
C MET A 166 -9.03 -0.73 -13.61
N GLU A 167 -8.36 -1.59 -14.37
CA GLU A 167 -8.70 -3.02 -14.39
C GLU A 167 -8.53 -3.67 -13.01
N LYS A 168 -7.47 -3.30 -12.28
CA LYS A 168 -7.20 -3.85 -10.96
C LYS A 168 -6.37 -2.90 -10.10
N PHE A 169 -6.80 -2.72 -8.85
CA PHE A 169 -6.00 -2.16 -7.77
C PHE A 169 -5.61 -3.27 -6.79
N SER A 170 -4.32 -3.56 -6.67
CA SER A 170 -3.79 -4.54 -5.71
C SER A 170 -2.99 -3.84 -4.64
N PHE A 171 -3.34 -4.05 -3.37
CA PHE A 171 -2.60 -3.54 -2.23
C PHE A 171 -2.18 -4.70 -1.33
N ASN A 172 -0.87 -4.88 -1.14
CA ASN A 172 -0.32 -5.94 -0.30
C ASN A 172 0.57 -5.33 0.78
N THR A 173 0.30 -5.65 2.04
CA THR A 173 1.07 -5.10 3.15
C THR A 173 1.33 -6.15 4.24
N GLY A 174 2.45 -6.01 4.95
CA GLY A 174 2.79 -6.87 6.08
C GLY A 174 2.18 -6.38 7.38
N ALA A 175 2.77 -5.36 8.00
CA ALA A 175 2.32 -4.78 9.27
C ALA A 175 2.25 -3.25 9.16
N SER A 176 1.04 -2.70 8.97
CA SER A 176 0.89 -1.31 8.54
C SER A 176 -0.37 -0.62 9.07
N GLN A 177 -0.34 0.71 9.01
CA GLN A 177 -1.53 1.54 9.04
C GLN A 177 -1.76 2.09 7.64
N VAL A 178 -2.92 1.79 7.04
CA VAL A 178 -3.23 2.21 5.67
C VAL A 178 -4.57 2.91 5.61
N LYS A 179 -4.60 4.04 4.90
CA LYS A 179 -5.83 4.71 4.51
C LYS A 179 -5.90 4.81 3.00
N LEU A 180 -6.95 4.27 2.41
CA LEU A 180 -7.28 4.40 1.01
C LEU A 180 -8.51 5.28 0.90
N ILE A 181 -8.39 6.48 0.37
CA ILE A 181 -9.42 7.52 0.39
C ILE A 181 -9.83 7.88 -1.03
N GLY A 182 -11.13 7.96 -1.27
CA GLY A 182 -11.67 8.30 -2.58
C GLY A 182 -11.65 7.12 -3.56
N LEU A 183 -11.85 5.90 -3.09
CA LEU A 183 -11.74 4.68 -3.91
C LEU A 183 -12.72 4.65 -5.10
N ALA A 184 -13.88 5.29 -5.00
CA ALA A 184 -14.79 5.41 -6.14
C ALA A 184 -14.18 6.26 -7.27
N ASN A 185 -13.41 7.32 -6.94
CA ASN A 185 -12.69 8.11 -7.92
C ASN A 185 -11.55 7.34 -8.58
N ALA A 186 -10.97 6.34 -7.94
CA ALA A 186 -9.95 5.49 -8.55
C ALA A 186 -10.48 4.69 -9.75
N ASN A 187 -11.80 4.54 -9.87
CA ASN A 187 -12.53 3.88 -10.95
C ASN A 187 -12.03 2.44 -11.23
N PRO A 188 -11.84 1.59 -10.20
CA PRO A 188 -11.38 0.23 -10.37
C PRO A 188 -12.54 -0.73 -10.68
N LYS A 189 -12.28 -1.77 -11.47
CA LYS A 189 -13.18 -2.94 -11.58
C LYS A 189 -13.00 -3.87 -10.38
N GLU A 190 -11.75 -4.07 -9.98
CA GLU A 190 -11.39 -4.99 -8.90
C GLU A 190 -10.40 -4.31 -7.95
N ILE A 191 -10.65 -4.46 -6.63
CA ILE A 191 -9.71 -4.14 -5.56
C ILE A 191 -9.36 -5.44 -4.84
N ALA A 192 -8.08 -5.78 -4.80
CA ALA A 192 -7.55 -6.88 -4.01
C ALA A 192 -6.65 -6.32 -2.89
N PHE A 193 -7.13 -6.38 -1.66
CA PHE A 193 -6.41 -5.93 -0.48
C PHE A 193 -5.96 -7.15 0.33
N SER A 194 -4.64 -7.28 0.56
CA SER A 194 -4.06 -8.37 1.35
C SER A 194 -3.15 -7.83 2.43
N SER A 195 -3.34 -8.27 3.67
CA SER A 195 -2.59 -7.75 4.80
C SER A 195 -2.28 -8.79 5.87
N GLY A 196 -1.17 -8.56 6.60
CA GLY A 196 -0.81 -9.35 7.76
C GLY A 196 -1.47 -8.81 9.03
N ALA A 197 -0.96 -7.71 9.61
CA ALA A 197 -1.47 -7.11 10.84
C ALA A 197 -1.54 -5.59 10.74
N GLY A 198 -2.59 -4.96 11.30
CA GLY A 198 -2.67 -3.51 11.29
C GLY A 198 -4.06 -2.91 11.44
N ALA A 199 -4.17 -1.64 11.06
CA ALA A 199 -5.41 -0.90 10.99
C ALA A 199 -5.59 -0.30 9.60
N TYR A 200 -6.73 -0.57 8.99
CA TYR A 200 -6.97 -0.26 7.58
C TYR A 200 -8.29 0.48 7.41
N THR A 201 -8.26 1.58 6.67
CA THR A 201 -9.44 2.32 6.27
C THR A 201 -9.57 2.27 4.76
N LEU A 202 -10.69 1.79 4.26
CA LEU A 202 -11.09 1.84 2.86
C LEU A 202 -12.31 2.75 2.75
N ASP A 203 -12.10 3.92 2.19
CA ASP A 203 -13.12 4.95 2.01
C ASP A 203 -13.51 5.02 0.52
N PHE A 204 -14.77 4.68 0.24
CA PHE A 204 -15.35 4.65 -1.09
C PHE A 204 -16.02 5.96 -1.49
N SER A 205 -15.59 7.08 -0.91
CA SER A 205 -16.01 8.40 -1.36
C SER A 205 -15.58 8.67 -2.80
N GLY A 206 -16.27 9.62 -3.45
CA GLY A 206 -16.02 10.00 -4.83
C GLY A 206 -17.15 9.62 -5.79
N GLU A 207 -16.86 9.60 -7.07
CA GLU A 207 -17.83 9.31 -8.14
C GLU A 207 -17.75 7.84 -8.56
N LEU A 208 -18.75 7.05 -8.17
CA LEU A 208 -18.86 5.65 -8.60
C LEU A 208 -19.34 5.58 -10.05
N ARG A 209 -18.53 5.03 -10.95
CA ARG A 209 -18.80 4.99 -12.40
C ARG A 209 -19.05 3.59 -12.96
N GLN A 210 -18.82 2.57 -12.16
CA GLN A 210 -19.05 1.16 -12.46
C GLN A 210 -19.17 0.35 -11.17
N ASP A 211 -19.59 -0.89 -11.27
CA ASP A 211 -19.55 -1.82 -10.15
C ASP A 211 -18.09 -2.09 -9.75
N ILE A 212 -17.86 -2.25 -8.44
CA ILE A 212 -16.53 -2.52 -7.89
C ILE A 212 -16.58 -3.83 -7.10
N GLU A 213 -15.74 -4.80 -7.50
CA GLU A 213 -15.52 -6.02 -6.74
C GLU A 213 -14.32 -5.84 -5.80
N VAL A 214 -14.52 -6.03 -4.50
CA VAL A 214 -13.49 -5.84 -3.48
C VAL A 214 -13.29 -7.14 -2.71
N THR A 215 -12.05 -7.61 -2.66
CA THR A 215 -11.66 -8.73 -1.82
C THR A 215 -10.63 -8.27 -0.78
N ILE A 216 -10.94 -8.49 0.50
CA ILE A 216 -10.07 -8.17 1.62
C ILE A 216 -9.66 -9.49 2.29
N ASN A 217 -8.37 -9.84 2.18
CA ASN A 217 -7.76 -10.97 2.86
C ASN A 217 -6.82 -10.47 3.94
N SER A 218 -7.07 -10.83 5.18
CA SER A 218 -6.44 -10.21 6.32
C SER A 218 -6.17 -11.23 7.43
N ALA A 219 -5.04 -11.12 8.14
CA ALA A 219 -4.76 -12.04 9.25
C ALA A 219 -5.31 -11.51 10.58
N ILE A 220 -4.70 -10.45 11.16
CA ILE A 220 -5.11 -9.89 12.47
C ILE A 220 -5.24 -8.37 12.33
N ASN A 221 -6.48 -7.87 12.20
CA ASN A 221 -6.66 -6.48 11.82
C ASN A 221 -7.95 -5.83 12.34
N ASP A 222 -7.92 -4.49 12.36
CA ASP A 222 -9.11 -3.67 12.41
C ASP A 222 -9.34 -3.06 11.02
N VAL A 223 -10.46 -3.36 10.40
CA VAL A 223 -10.83 -2.88 9.06
C VAL A 223 -12.03 -1.95 9.16
N LYS A 224 -11.87 -0.73 8.67
CA LYS A 224 -12.92 0.27 8.56
C LYS A 224 -13.31 0.45 7.10
N ILE A 225 -14.60 0.26 6.79
CA ILE A 225 -15.19 0.52 5.48
C ILE A 225 -16.10 1.75 5.60
N ILE A 226 -15.85 2.74 4.77
CA ILE A 226 -16.65 3.97 4.71
C ILE A 226 -17.33 4.05 3.35
N VAL A 227 -18.65 4.20 3.36
CA VAL A 227 -19.47 4.29 2.15
C VAL A 227 -20.33 5.56 2.21
N PRO A 228 -20.37 6.39 1.17
CA PRO A 228 -21.24 7.56 1.13
C PRO A 228 -22.72 7.19 1.20
N ALA A 229 -23.54 8.08 1.75
CA ALA A 229 -24.99 7.95 1.71
C ALA A 229 -25.51 7.81 0.26
N GLY A 230 -26.51 6.97 0.06
CA GLY A 230 -27.09 6.72 -1.26
C GLY A 230 -26.30 5.77 -2.16
N THR A 231 -25.11 5.32 -1.75
CA THR A 231 -24.35 4.31 -2.49
C THR A 231 -24.84 2.91 -2.11
N HIS A 232 -25.11 2.07 -3.10
CA HIS A 232 -25.40 0.66 -2.87
C HIS A 232 -24.09 -0.09 -2.60
N CYS A 233 -23.99 -0.67 -1.41
CA CYS A 233 -22.83 -1.48 -0.99
C CYS A 233 -23.32 -2.77 -0.35
N GLN A 234 -22.69 -3.88 -0.70
CA GLN A 234 -22.90 -5.18 -0.07
C GLN A 234 -21.57 -5.67 0.49
N VAL A 235 -21.54 -6.00 1.78
CA VAL A 235 -20.37 -6.52 2.49
C VAL A 235 -20.69 -7.93 2.99
N ASP A 236 -19.98 -8.90 2.47
CA ASP A 236 -20.03 -10.30 2.87
C ASP A 236 -18.87 -10.61 3.81
N VAL A 237 -19.18 -10.96 5.05
CA VAL A 237 -18.18 -11.27 6.07
C VAL A 237 -18.15 -12.77 6.27
N THR A 238 -17.13 -13.44 5.71
CA THR A 238 -17.11 -14.89 5.60
C THR A 238 -16.62 -15.60 6.86
N GLU A 239 -15.45 -15.24 7.42
CA GLU A 239 -14.87 -15.95 8.57
C GLU A 239 -13.98 -15.02 9.41
N GLY A 240 -13.73 -15.41 10.68
CA GLY A 240 -12.68 -14.85 11.54
C GLY A 240 -12.93 -13.46 12.12
N VAL A 241 -14.03 -12.80 11.77
CA VAL A 241 -14.38 -11.50 12.33
C VAL A 241 -14.93 -11.66 13.75
N SER A 242 -14.26 -11.00 14.70
CA SER A 242 -14.67 -11.06 16.12
C SER A 242 -15.88 -10.19 16.41
N ASN A 243 -15.98 -9.05 15.73
CA ASN A 243 -17.06 -8.09 15.91
C ASN A 243 -17.27 -7.26 14.64
N VAL A 244 -18.53 -6.97 14.33
CA VAL A 244 -18.93 -6.03 13.27
C VAL A 244 -19.68 -4.87 13.92
N ASN A 245 -19.09 -3.67 13.90
CA ASN A 245 -19.72 -2.44 14.36
C ASN A 245 -20.32 -1.70 13.17
N ILE A 246 -21.53 -1.20 13.34
CA ILE A 246 -22.30 -0.57 12.27
C ILE A 246 -22.66 0.85 12.67
N THR A 247 -22.43 1.79 11.76
CA THR A 247 -22.89 3.17 11.87
C THR A 247 -23.62 3.58 10.58
N GLY A 248 -24.80 4.18 10.71
CA GLY A 248 -25.66 4.51 9.57
C GLY A 248 -26.69 3.45 9.27
N THR A 249 -27.22 3.45 8.05
CA THR A 249 -28.36 2.61 7.64
C THR A 249 -27.89 1.36 6.91
N TRP A 250 -27.68 0.29 7.65
CA TRP A 250 -27.33 -1.02 7.12
C TRP A 250 -28.40 -2.06 7.45
N THR A 251 -28.68 -2.93 6.53
CA THR A 251 -29.45 -4.17 6.75
C THR A 251 -28.47 -5.32 6.92
N ASN A 252 -28.84 -6.33 7.72
CA ASN A 252 -28.02 -7.54 7.90
C ASN A 252 -28.92 -8.76 7.68
N GLN A 253 -28.47 -9.64 6.76
CA GLN A 253 -29.08 -10.95 6.55
C GLN A 253 -27.95 -11.97 6.38
N ASP A 254 -27.86 -12.93 7.29
CA ASP A 254 -26.89 -14.05 7.25
C ASP A 254 -25.41 -13.59 7.04
N GLN A 255 -24.95 -12.57 7.81
CA GLN A 255 -23.63 -11.95 7.72
C GLN A 255 -23.36 -11.17 6.42
N VAL A 256 -24.38 -10.93 5.63
CA VAL A 256 -24.33 -9.99 4.50
C VAL A 256 -24.94 -8.66 4.96
N TYR A 257 -24.12 -7.63 4.94
CA TYR A 257 -24.49 -6.27 5.32
C TYR A 257 -24.71 -5.45 4.05
N SER A 258 -25.82 -4.73 3.96
CA SER A 258 -26.12 -3.96 2.75
C SER A 258 -26.65 -2.57 3.09
N THR A 259 -26.23 -1.58 2.32
CA THR A 259 -26.83 -0.25 2.28
C THR A 259 -27.88 -0.19 1.17
N GLY A 260 -28.87 0.66 1.31
CA GLY A 260 -29.75 1.04 0.20
C GLY A 260 -29.07 2.05 -0.71
N GLY A 261 -29.42 2.03 -1.99
CA GLY A 261 -28.92 2.98 -2.99
C GLY A 261 -29.33 2.56 -4.40
N ASP A 262 -29.18 3.49 -5.34
CA ASP A 262 -29.46 3.26 -6.75
C ASP A 262 -28.15 3.32 -7.57
N GLY A 263 -28.12 2.65 -8.72
CA GLY A 263 -27.01 2.70 -9.65
C GLY A 263 -25.98 1.58 -9.45
N TYR A 264 -24.69 1.93 -9.53
CA TYR A 264 -23.61 0.95 -9.40
C TYR A 264 -23.46 0.45 -7.98
N THR A 265 -22.93 -0.77 -7.84
CA THR A 265 -22.79 -1.47 -6.56
C THR A 265 -21.33 -1.69 -6.21
N ILE A 266 -21.02 -1.59 -4.91
CA ILE A 266 -19.75 -2.00 -4.35
C ILE A 266 -19.97 -3.34 -3.65
N HIS A 267 -19.36 -4.41 -4.16
CA HIS A 267 -19.38 -5.75 -3.56
C HIS A 267 -18.08 -5.99 -2.81
N ILE A 268 -18.16 -6.20 -1.50
CA ILE A 268 -16.98 -6.38 -0.64
C ILE A 268 -17.07 -7.75 0.01
N THR A 269 -16.07 -8.58 -0.21
CA THR A 269 -15.88 -9.84 0.52
C THR A 269 -14.72 -9.70 1.49
N ILE A 270 -14.99 -9.95 2.78
CA ILE A 270 -13.98 -9.87 3.85
C ILE A 270 -13.71 -11.28 4.39
N GLN A 271 -12.44 -11.70 4.26
CA GLN A 271 -11.90 -12.91 4.86
C GLN A 271 -10.81 -12.51 5.86
N MET A 272 -11.00 -12.80 7.13
CA MET A 272 -10.10 -12.37 8.19
C MET A 272 -9.81 -13.53 9.14
N GLY A 273 -8.58 -13.62 9.66
CA GLY A 273 -8.26 -14.62 10.69
C GLY A 273 -8.78 -14.24 12.07
N LEU A 274 -8.58 -12.97 12.47
CA LEU A 274 -9.06 -12.41 13.73
C LEU A 274 -9.14 -10.88 13.62
N GLY A 275 -10.16 -10.23 14.16
CA GLY A 275 -10.22 -8.77 14.22
C GLY A 275 -11.62 -8.20 14.18
N ASN A 276 -11.71 -6.88 14.01
CA ASN A 276 -12.95 -6.15 14.00
C ASN A 276 -13.19 -5.51 12.63
N VAL A 277 -14.46 -5.42 12.26
CA VAL A 277 -14.91 -4.67 11.08
C VAL A 277 -15.79 -3.53 11.54
N GLU A 278 -15.54 -2.34 11.06
CA GLU A 278 -16.39 -1.17 11.25
C GLU A 278 -16.98 -0.76 9.90
N LEU A 279 -18.30 -0.82 9.78
CA LEU A 279 -19.05 -0.41 8.59
C LEU A 279 -19.72 0.93 8.87
N ILE A 280 -19.32 1.94 8.11
CA ILE A 280 -19.83 3.30 8.25
C ILE A 280 -20.50 3.71 6.96
N GLN A 281 -21.78 4.08 7.05
CA GLN A 281 -22.42 4.88 6.01
C GLN A 281 -22.40 6.33 6.49
N GLU A 282 -21.70 7.19 5.76
CA GLU A 282 -21.69 8.62 6.09
C GLU A 282 -23.07 9.22 5.82
N GLY A 283 -23.56 10.05 6.76
CA GLY A 283 -24.82 10.77 6.60
C GLY A 283 -24.72 11.87 5.54
N GLU A 284 -25.88 12.33 5.08
CA GLU A 284 -26.02 13.53 4.25
C GLU A 284 -25.49 14.79 4.96
#